data_bb0c66f8fe9a735cde0319c48c4ff25f
#
_entry.id   bb0c66f8fe9a735cde0319c48c4ff25f
#
_cell.length_a   1.000
_cell.length_b   1.000
_cell.length_c   1.000
_cell.angle_alpha   90.00
_cell.angle_beta   90.00
_cell.angle_gamma   90.00
#
_symmetry.space_group_name_H-M   'P 1'
#
loop_
_entity.id
_entity.type
_entity.pdbx_description
1 polymer ?
#
loop_
_entity_poly.entity_id
_entity_poly.type
_entity_poly.pdbx_seq_one_letter_code
_entity_poly.pdbx_strand_id
1 'polypeptide(L)'
;MAQNSAFDEHKDELEHYEQMFGRDRGRLAVSLDRLTNALVLVGQHGVYCTSQRNPNVPAMDLRMVVQELTHAKELMQSVMEEMRKARGDTGDV
;
A
#
# COMPACT_ATOMS: atom_id res chain seq x y z
N MET A 1 3.36 -20.95 -1.07
CA MET A 1 1.99 -20.45 -1.14
C MET A 1 1.99 -19.08 -1.79
N ALA A 2 1.13 -18.88 -2.77
CA ALA A 2 1.06 -17.61 -3.46
C ALA A 2 0.56 -16.53 -2.52
N GLN A 3 1.14 -15.34 -2.61
CA GLN A 3 0.63 -14.19 -1.88
C GLN A 3 -0.61 -13.68 -2.60
N ASN A 4 -1.58 -13.23 -1.80
CA ASN A 4 -2.74 -12.59 -2.38
C ASN A 4 -2.34 -11.25 -2.97
N SER A 5 -3.00 -10.88 -4.08
CA SER A 5 -2.80 -9.56 -4.64
C SER A 5 -3.40 -8.50 -3.71
N ALA A 6 -3.04 -7.24 -3.95
CA ALA A 6 -3.61 -6.14 -3.20
C ALA A 6 -5.12 -6.09 -3.35
N PHE A 7 -5.63 -6.45 -4.52
CA PHE A 7 -7.06 -6.44 -4.78
C PHE A 7 -7.82 -7.46 -3.96
N ASP A 8 -7.24 -8.62 -3.76
CA ASP A 8 -7.86 -9.67 -2.94
C ASP A 8 -7.75 -9.37 -1.46
N GLU A 9 -6.57 -8.93 -1.04
CA GLU A 9 -6.27 -8.71 0.36
C GLU A 9 -7.07 -7.55 0.94
N HIS A 10 -7.31 -6.52 0.15
CA HIS A 10 -7.96 -5.29 0.60
C HIS A 10 -9.30 -5.05 -0.08
N LYS A 11 -9.99 -6.12 -0.41
CA LYS A 11 -11.23 -6.05 -1.18
C LYS A 11 -12.28 -5.16 -0.52
N ASP A 12 -12.51 -5.35 0.77
CA ASP A 12 -13.55 -4.60 1.47
C ASP A 12 -13.20 -3.13 1.56
N GLU A 13 -11.95 -2.83 1.83
CA GLU A 13 -11.47 -1.47 1.91
C GLU A 13 -11.57 -0.79 0.55
N LEU A 14 -11.19 -1.51 -0.50
CA LEU A 14 -11.31 -1.01 -1.86
C LEU A 14 -12.75 -0.68 -2.22
N GLU A 15 -13.68 -1.59 -1.94
CA GLU A 15 -15.08 -1.34 -2.21
C GLU A 15 -15.58 -0.09 -1.50
N HIS A 16 -15.22 0.07 -0.25
CA HIS A 16 -15.63 1.21 0.55
C HIS A 16 -15.13 2.53 -0.05
N TYR A 17 -13.84 2.60 -0.33
CA TYR A 17 -13.26 3.83 -0.85
C TYR A 17 -13.67 4.11 -2.29
N GLU A 18 -13.86 3.06 -3.10
CA GLU A 18 -14.33 3.26 -4.47
C GLU A 18 -15.73 3.81 -4.50
N GLN A 19 -16.58 3.42 -3.56
CA GLN A 19 -17.91 3.99 -3.45
C GLN A 19 -17.88 5.45 -3.04
N MET A 20 -16.93 5.83 -2.18
CA MET A 20 -16.82 7.20 -1.70
C MET A 20 -16.20 8.14 -2.72
N PHE A 21 -15.17 7.71 -3.40
CA PHE A 21 -14.32 8.60 -4.19
C PHE A 21 -14.28 8.27 -5.68
N GLY A 22 -14.84 7.14 -6.08
CA GLY A 22 -14.70 6.63 -7.42
C GLY A 22 -13.59 5.59 -7.50
N ARG A 23 -13.50 4.93 -8.62
CA ARG A 23 -12.64 3.76 -8.78
C ARG A 23 -11.16 4.08 -8.57
N ASP A 24 -10.66 5.06 -9.34
CA ASP A 24 -9.23 5.36 -9.30
C ASP A 24 -8.82 6.01 -7.99
N ARG A 25 -9.61 6.97 -7.54
CA ARG A 25 -9.32 7.66 -6.29
C ARG A 25 -9.45 6.73 -5.09
N GLY A 26 -10.38 5.78 -5.16
CA GLY A 26 -10.50 4.77 -4.12
C GLY A 26 -9.27 3.91 -4.01
N ARG A 27 -8.73 3.50 -5.13
CA ARG A 27 -7.49 2.72 -5.15
C ARG A 27 -6.32 3.53 -4.60
N LEU A 28 -6.25 4.81 -4.94
CA LEU A 28 -5.21 5.68 -4.38
C LEU A 28 -5.36 5.85 -2.88
N ALA A 29 -6.60 5.92 -2.38
CA ALA A 29 -6.83 6.03 -0.95
C ALA A 29 -6.32 4.80 -0.21
N VAL A 30 -6.59 3.61 -0.75
CA VAL A 30 -6.08 2.38 -0.14
C VAL A 30 -4.56 2.34 -0.22
N SER A 31 -3.98 2.77 -1.34
CA SER A 31 -2.53 2.86 -1.48
C SER A 31 -1.93 3.75 -0.39
N LEU A 32 -2.55 4.87 -0.15
CA LEU A 32 -2.07 5.81 0.88
C LEU A 32 -2.13 5.17 2.26
N ASP A 33 -3.21 4.44 2.55
CA ASP A 33 -3.32 3.74 3.82
C ASP A 33 -2.22 2.69 3.99
N ARG A 34 -1.91 1.96 2.92
CA ARG A 34 -0.84 0.95 2.97
C ARG A 34 0.53 1.60 3.19
N LEU A 35 0.80 2.71 2.48
CA LEU A 35 2.03 3.44 2.68
C LEU A 35 2.13 4.01 4.09
N THR A 36 1.04 4.57 4.59
CA THR A 36 0.99 5.13 5.94
C THR A 36 1.29 4.04 6.97
N ASN A 37 0.69 2.87 6.80
CA ASN A 37 0.93 1.77 7.72
C ASN A 37 2.40 1.35 7.71
N ALA A 38 3.01 1.26 6.54
CA ALA A 38 4.43 0.93 6.43
C ALA A 38 5.29 1.97 7.15
N LEU A 39 4.98 3.25 6.98
CA LEU A 39 5.71 4.32 7.64
C LEU A 39 5.58 4.24 9.16
N VAL A 40 4.39 3.93 9.65
CA VAL A 40 4.16 3.78 11.09
C VAL A 40 4.99 2.63 11.65
N LEU A 41 5.00 1.51 10.95
CA LEU A 41 5.76 0.34 11.39
C LEU A 41 7.26 0.65 11.49
N VAL A 42 7.79 1.29 10.45
CA VAL A 42 9.20 1.66 10.43
C VAL A 42 9.51 2.71 11.49
N GLY A 43 8.63 3.72 11.61
CA GLY A 43 8.85 4.79 12.57
C GLY A 43 8.83 4.31 14.01
N GLN A 44 7.89 3.45 14.34
CA GLN A 44 7.81 2.89 15.69
C GLN A 44 9.07 2.09 16.03
N HIS A 45 9.53 1.28 15.09
CA HIS A 45 10.74 0.50 15.30
C HIS A 45 11.94 1.42 15.52
N GLY A 46 12.04 2.48 14.73
CA GLY A 46 13.13 3.44 14.88
C GLY A 46 13.15 4.11 16.24
N VAL A 47 11.97 4.50 16.74
CA VAL A 47 11.86 5.11 18.06
C VAL A 47 12.34 4.14 19.14
N TYR A 48 11.90 2.91 19.09
CA TYR A 48 12.32 1.92 20.07
C TYR A 48 13.84 1.70 20.02
N CYS A 49 14.40 1.59 18.84
CA CYS A 49 15.82 1.36 18.69
C CYS A 49 16.66 2.50 19.22
N THR A 50 16.20 3.74 19.03
CA THR A 50 16.96 4.90 19.48
C THR A 50 16.82 5.16 20.97
N SER A 51 15.71 4.75 21.58
CA SER A 51 15.49 4.98 23.00
C SER A 51 16.42 4.13 23.87
N GLN A 52 16.79 2.96 23.38
CA GLN A 52 17.67 2.00 24.08
C GLN A 52 17.19 1.63 25.48
N ARG A 53 15.92 1.86 25.77
CA ARG A 53 15.39 1.58 27.10
C ARG A 53 14.85 0.18 27.24
N ASN A 54 14.65 -0.48 26.14
CA ASN A 54 14.10 -1.83 26.15
C ASN A 54 14.94 -2.73 25.27
N PRO A 55 15.88 -3.46 25.87
CA PRO A 55 16.77 -4.32 25.09
C PRO A 55 16.07 -5.49 24.44
N ASN A 56 14.81 -5.73 24.79
CA ASN A 56 14.04 -6.85 24.26
C ASN A 56 13.06 -6.42 23.17
N VAL A 57 13.30 -5.27 22.54
CA VAL A 57 12.46 -4.82 21.43
C VAL A 57 12.51 -5.86 20.31
N PRO A 58 11.36 -6.36 19.88
CA PRO A 58 11.36 -7.32 18.78
C PRO A 58 11.82 -6.68 17.48
N ALA A 59 12.42 -7.48 16.64
CA ALA A 59 12.82 -7.01 15.33
C ALA A 59 11.59 -6.58 14.54
N MET A 60 11.76 -5.56 13.70
CA MET A 60 10.70 -5.11 12.81
C MET A 60 10.33 -6.25 11.86
N ASP A 61 9.04 -6.42 11.63
CA ASP A 61 8.58 -7.40 10.66
C ASP A 61 8.72 -6.84 9.26
N LEU A 62 9.89 -7.11 8.67
CA LEU A 62 10.19 -6.61 7.33
C LEU A 62 9.25 -7.18 6.28
N ARG A 63 8.74 -8.39 6.49
CA ARG A 63 7.81 -8.97 5.52
C ARG A 63 6.52 -8.19 5.48
N MET A 64 6.03 -7.74 6.63
CA MET A 64 4.82 -6.93 6.65
C MET A 64 5.04 -5.58 6.00
N VAL A 65 6.19 -4.94 6.26
CA VAL A 65 6.51 -3.67 5.62
C VAL A 65 6.57 -3.83 4.10
N VAL A 66 7.28 -4.86 3.63
CA VAL A 66 7.39 -5.12 2.20
C VAL A 66 6.02 -5.41 1.58
N GLN A 67 5.20 -6.18 2.28
CA GLN A 67 3.85 -6.50 1.79
C GLN A 67 3.01 -5.23 1.64
N GLU A 68 3.01 -4.35 2.63
CA GLU A 68 2.26 -3.11 2.56
C GLU A 68 2.73 -2.22 1.41
N LEU A 69 4.05 -2.11 1.24
CA LEU A 69 4.61 -1.33 0.15
C LEU A 69 4.30 -1.94 -1.21
N THR A 70 4.35 -3.26 -1.30
CA THR A 70 4.05 -3.97 -2.54
C THR A 70 2.58 -3.78 -2.93
N HIS A 71 1.69 -3.87 -1.97
CA HIS A 71 0.26 -3.67 -2.24
C HIS A 71 -0.02 -2.24 -2.67
N ALA A 72 0.61 -1.26 -2.02
CA ALA A 72 0.46 0.13 -2.44
C ALA A 72 0.93 0.32 -3.88
N LYS A 73 2.06 -0.28 -4.21
CA LYS A 73 2.63 -0.20 -5.56
C LYS A 73 1.67 -0.81 -6.59
N GLU A 74 1.13 -1.98 -6.31
CA GLU A 74 0.19 -2.64 -7.22
C GLU A 74 -1.02 -1.76 -7.52
N LEU A 75 -1.58 -1.19 -6.46
CA LEU A 75 -2.77 -0.35 -6.61
C LEU A 75 -2.46 0.91 -7.40
N MET A 76 -1.35 1.57 -7.10
CA MET A 76 -0.96 2.76 -7.82
C MET A 76 -0.66 2.47 -9.30
N GLN A 77 -0.01 1.34 -9.57
CA GLN A 77 0.27 0.94 -10.95
C GLN A 77 -1.03 0.70 -11.71
N SER A 78 -2.03 0.10 -11.06
CA SER A 78 -3.31 -0.13 -11.72
C SER A 78 -4.01 1.18 -12.07
N VAL A 79 -3.90 2.18 -11.20
CA VAL A 79 -4.49 3.49 -11.47
C VAL A 79 -3.80 4.15 -12.65
N MET A 80 -2.47 4.12 -12.67
CA MET A 80 -1.73 4.72 -13.77
C MET A 80 -2.03 4.05 -15.10
N GLU A 81 -2.20 2.73 -15.08
CA GLU A 81 -2.56 1.99 -16.28
C GLU A 81 -3.94 2.38 -16.79
N GLU A 82 -4.90 2.51 -15.87
CA GLU A 82 -6.25 2.93 -16.24
C GLU A 82 -6.28 4.35 -16.79
N MET A 83 -5.51 5.24 -16.18
CA MET A 83 -5.43 6.62 -16.65
C MET A 83 -4.80 6.71 -18.03
N ARG A 84 -3.79 5.89 -18.29
CA ARG A 84 -3.17 5.83 -19.59
C ARG A 84 -4.16 5.36 -20.66
N LYS A 85 -4.92 4.32 -20.34
CA LYS A 85 -5.95 3.82 -21.26
C LYS A 85 -7.03 4.86 -21.50
N ALA A 86 -7.46 5.55 -20.44
CA ALA A 86 -8.52 6.54 -20.57
C ALA A 86 -8.10 7.72 -21.46
N ARG A 87 -6.80 8.03 -21.50
CA ARG A 87 -6.29 9.07 -22.39
C ARG A 87 -6.13 8.63 -23.82
N GLY A 88 -6.32 7.34 -24.07
CA GLY A 88 -6.10 6.80 -25.39
C GLY A 88 -4.65 6.61 -25.74
N ASP A 89 -3.76 6.57 -24.76
CA ASP A 89 -2.36 6.33 -24.96
C ASP A 89 -2.16 4.86 -25.31
N THR A 90 -2.03 4.58 -26.57
CA THR A 90 -1.94 3.21 -27.04
C THR A 90 -0.51 2.78 -27.30
N GLY A 91 0.44 3.55 -26.81
CA GLY A 91 1.84 3.22 -26.99
C GLY A 91 2.43 3.75 -28.27
N ASP A 92 1.66 4.41 -29.05
CA ASP A 92 2.10 4.97 -30.33
C ASP A 92 2.47 6.44 -30.20
N VAL A 93 2.50 6.90 -29.01
CA VAL A 93 2.81 8.30 -28.76
C VAL A 93 4.31 8.51 -28.75
#